data_cb549620f018297ed7f88c91e2912694
#
_entry.id   cb549620f018297ed7f88c91e2912694
#
_cell.length_a   1.000
_cell.length_b   1.000
_cell.length_c   1.000
_cell.angle_alpha   90.00
_cell.angle_beta   90.00
_cell.angle_gamma   90.00
#
_symmetry.space_group_name_H-M   'P 1'
#
loop_
_entity.id
_entity.type
_entity.pdbx_description
1 polymer ?
#
loop_
_entity_poly.entity_id
_entity_poly.type
_entity_poly.pdbx_seq_one_letter_code
_entity_poly.pdbx_strand_id
1 'polypeptide(L)'
;HAITLIGWDDNYSRENFNSASNVTSNGAWIARNSWGDDWGEAGYFYISYENKCNYNIVAAEATTSPKYRNNYFYDGSSALSKLKLYPSGSSGISSIANVFQAKAGNGNGEALGEVVLATYTDGGSYSIQIYTNLKDKSNPVSGTPAYANPVTFYQEHAGISTVEVPEVNLMNGTLYSVVLT
;
A
#
# COMPACT_ATOMS: atom_id res chain seq x y z
N HIS A 1 -4.59 -18.27 -6.33
CA HIS A 1 -5.97 -17.89 -6.65
C HIS A 1 -6.47 -16.84 -5.65
N ALA A 2 -7.09 -15.80 -6.16
CA ALA A 2 -7.65 -14.72 -5.35
C ALA A 2 -9.16 -14.91 -5.18
N ILE A 3 -9.62 -14.66 -3.95
CA ILE A 3 -11.03 -14.71 -3.54
C ILE A 3 -11.32 -13.49 -2.66
N THR A 4 -12.59 -13.18 -2.46
CA THR A 4 -12.99 -12.09 -1.58
C THR A 4 -13.65 -12.67 -0.32
N LEU A 5 -13.11 -12.37 0.86
CA LEU A 5 -13.81 -12.63 2.12
C LEU A 5 -14.88 -11.56 2.31
N ILE A 6 -16.13 -11.98 2.53
CA ILE A 6 -17.27 -11.08 2.67
C ILE A 6 -17.91 -11.14 4.07
N GLY A 7 -17.50 -12.09 4.89
CA GLY A 7 -18.03 -12.27 6.23
C GLY A 7 -17.54 -13.54 6.90
N TRP A 8 -18.20 -13.91 7.96
CA TRP A 8 -17.95 -15.11 8.74
C TRP A 8 -19.23 -15.63 9.38
N ASP A 9 -19.23 -16.91 9.78
CA ASP A 9 -20.27 -17.56 10.56
C ASP A 9 -19.62 -18.46 11.62
N ASP A 10 -19.70 -18.04 12.89
CA ASP A 10 -19.12 -18.77 14.02
C ASP A 10 -19.85 -20.09 14.32
N ASN A 11 -21.09 -20.24 13.85
CA ASN A 11 -21.91 -21.42 14.07
C ASN A 11 -21.90 -22.40 12.88
N TYR A 12 -21.20 -22.07 11.79
CA TYR A 12 -21.13 -22.98 10.63
C TYR A 12 -20.60 -24.34 11.05
N SER A 13 -21.43 -25.38 10.85
CA SER A 13 -21.10 -26.71 11.36
C SER A 13 -19.84 -27.26 10.68
N ARG A 14 -18.92 -27.79 11.49
CA ARG A 14 -17.75 -28.52 11.02
C ARG A 14 -18.09 -29.71 10.15
N GLU A 15 -19.29 -30.28 10.32
CA GLU A 15 -19.76 -31.45 9.57
C GLU A 15 -20.05 -31.12 8.10
N ASN A 16 -20.17 -29.85 7.75
CA ASN A 16 -20.33 -29.39 6.37
C ASN A 16 -19.01 -29.44 5.59
N PHE A 17 -17.88 -29.55 6.27
CA PHE A 17 -16.57 -29.70 5.62
C PHE A 17 -16.29 -31.14 5.26
N ASN A 18 -15.40 -31.33 4.29
CA ASN A 18 -14.93 -32.67 3.92
C ASN A 18 -14.30 -33.35 5.12
N SER A 19 -14.73 -34.57 5.41
CA SER A 19 -14.23 -35.36 6.55
C SER A 19 -12.70 -35.59 6.52
N ALA A 20 -12.10 -35.61 5.34
CA ALA A 20 -10.64 -35.74 5.17
C ALA A 20 -9.88 -34.49 5.62
N SER A 21 -10.54 -33.34 5.80
CA SER A 21 -9.88 -32.10 6.27
C SER A 21 -9.67 -32.05 7.78
N ASN A 22 -10.24 -32.99 8.54
CA ASN A 22 -10.10 -33.13 10.00
C ASN A 22 -10.39 -31.82 10.76
N VAL A 23 -11.43 -31.08 10.34
CA VAL A 23 -11.89 -29.89 11.04
C VAL A 23 -12.49 -30.30 12.39
N THR A 24 -12.06 -29.68 13.47
CA THR A 24 -12.42 -30.07 14.85
C THR A 24 -13.44 -29.13 15.49
N SER A 25 -13.54 -27.88 15.03
CA SER A 25 -14.45 -26.87 15.58
C SER A 25 -15.37 -26.30 14.51
N ASN A 26 -16.50 -25.74 14.95
CA ASN A 26 -17.37 -24.94 14.09
C ASN A 26 -16.74 -23.61 13.75
N GLY A 27 -17.25 -22.98 12.71
CA GLY A 27 -16.89 -21.64 12.26
C GLY A 27 -16.23 -21.63 10.88
N ALA A 28 -16.62 -20.66 10.09
CA ALA A 28 -16.15 -20.48 8.73
C ALA A 28 -16.07 -19.02 8.31
N TRP A 29 -15.11 -18.74 7.47
CA TRP A 29 -15.11 -17.55 6.62
C TRP A 29 -16.05 -17.75 5.44
N ILE A 30 -16.84 -16.73 5.12
CA ILE A 30 -17.67 -16.69 3.92
C ILE A 30 -16.88 -16.00 2.82
N ALA A 31 -16.66 -16.70 1.71
CA ALA A 31 -15.87 -16.23 0.60
C ALA A 31 -16.67 -16.20 -0.70
N ARG A 32 -16.40 -15.19 -1.53
CA ARG A 32 -16.89 -15.12 -2.90
C ARG A 32 -15.76 -15.44 -3.88
N ASN A 33 -16.06 -16.35 -4.81
CA ASN A 33 -15.15 -16.70 -5.89
C ASN A 33 -15.35 -15.78 -7.11
N SER A 34 -14.38 -15.77 -8.00
CA SER A 34 -14.41 -15.05 -9.28
C SER A 34 -14.92 -15.90 -10.47
N TRP A 35 -15.50 -17.08 -10.20
CA TRP A 35 -15.89 -18.05 -11.23
C TRP A 35 -17.36 -17.94 -11.69
N GLY A 36 -18.06 -16.91 -11.22
CA GLY A 36 -19.46 -16.67 -11.56
C GLY A 36 -20.44 -17.34 -10.58
N ASP A 37 -21.72 -17.09 -10.82
CA ASP A 37 -22.80 -17.50 -9.91
C ASP A 37 -23.22 -18.97 -10.11
N ASP A 38 -22.80 -19.61 -11.20
CA ASP A 38 -23.06 -21.02 -11.47
C ASP A 38 -22.15 -21.98 -10.67
N TRP A 39 -21.20 -21.44 -9.90
CA TRP A 39 -20.25 -22.20 -9.09
C TRP A 39 -20.59 -22.06 -7.59
N GLY A 40 -20.43 -23.17 -6.84
CA GLY A 40 -20.67 -23.19 -5.40
C GLY A 40 -22.12 -22.81 -5.05
N GLU A 41 -22.29 -22.03 -3.99
CA GLU A 41 -23.58 -21.49 -3.58
C GLU A 41 -23.77 -20.09 -4.19
N ALA A 42 -24.18 -20.02 -5.45
CA ALA A 42 -24.30 -18.77 -6.21
C ALA A 42 -22.99 -17.95 -6.23
N GLY A 43 -21.86 -18.62 -6.41
CA GLY A 43 -20.55 -18.01 -6.42
C GLY A 43 -19.86 -17.93 -5.05
N TYR A 44 -20.53 -18.36 -3.98
CA TYR A 44 -20.01 -18.34 -2.62
C TYR A 44 -19.59 -19.72 -2.13
N PHE A 45 -18.76 -19.73 -1.08
CA PHE A 45 -18.32 -20.95 -0.40
C PHE A 45 -17.76 -20.62 0.98
N TYR A 46 -17.52 -21.65 1.77
CA TYR A 46 -17.07 -21.53 3.15
C TYR A 46 -15.68 -22.11 3.34
N ILE A 47 -14.88 -21.43 4.13
CA ILE A 47 -13.52 -21.86 4.49
C ILE A 47 -13.46 -21.97 6.00
N SER A 48 -13.12 -23.16 6.51
CA SER A 48 -12.94 -23.33 7.95
C SER A 48 -11.93 -22.36 8.55
N TYR A 49 -12.16 -21.86 9.75
CA TYR A 49 -11.18 -21.08 10.50
C TYR A 49 -9.87 -21.85 10.76
N GLU A 50 -9.94 -23.19 10.77
CA GLU A 50 -8.76 -24.06 10.94
C GLU A 50 -7.92 -24.25 9.67
N ASN A 51 -8.32 -23.64 8.57
CA ASN A 51 -7.56 -23.73 7.35
C ASN A 51 -6.16 -23.10 7.52
N LYS A 52 -5.13 -23.89 7.26
CA LYS A 52 -3.71 -23.53 7.44
C LYS A 52 -3.03 -22.99 6.18
N CYS A 53 -3.76 -22.70 5.13
CA CYS A 53 -3.18 -22.08 3.96
C CYS A 53 -2.66 -20.69 4.29
N ASN A 54 -1.50 -20.34 3.76
CA ASN A 54 -0.95 -18.99 3.89
C ASN A 54 -1.78 -18.02 3.05
N TYR A 55 -2.43 -17.10 3.72
CA TYR A 55 -3.18 -16.03 3.04
C TYR A 55 -2.39 -14.73 3.10
N ASN A 56 -2.31 -14.06 1.95
CA ASN A 56 -2.04 -12.63 1.93
C ASN A 56 -3.41 -11.94 1.96
N ILE A 57 -3.84 -11.49 3.12
CA ILE A 57 -5.11 -10.79 3.28
C ILE A 57 -4.84 -9.31 3.06
N VAL A 58 -5.61 -8.70 2.16
CA VAL A 58 -5.60 -7.26 1.90
C VAL A 58 -7.01 -6.74 2.15
N ALA A 59 -7.14 -5.74 3.00
CA ALA A 59 -8.37 -4.98 3.15
C ALA A 59 -8.25 -3.67 2.34
N ALA A 60 -9.33 -3.28 1.67
CA ALA A 60 -9.40 -2.03 0.95
C ALA A 60 -10.58 -1.21 1.44
N GLU A 61 -10.35 0.07 1.65
CA GLU A 61 -11.38 1.05 1.91
C GLU A 61 -11.56 1.94 0.68
N ALA A 62 -12.80 2.23 0.33
CA ALA A 62 -13.12 3.13 -0.77
C ALA A 62 -13.89 4.34 -0.26
N THR A 63 -13.53 5.52 -0.75
CA THR A 63 -14.26 6.76 -0.49
C THR A 63 -14.90 7.29 -1.76
N THR A 64 -16.11 7.85 -1.63
CA THR A 64 -16.80 8.54 -2.73
C THR A 64 -16.34 9.98 -2.91
N SER A 65 -15.62 10.52 -1.94
CA SER A 65 -15.11 11.90 -1.96
C SER A 65 -13.58 11.87 -1.86
N PRO A 66 -12.88 11.83 -3.00
CA PRO A 66 -11.41 11.82 -2.97
C PRO A 66 -10.89 13.11 -2.32
N LYS A 67 -10.01 12.95 -1.34
CA LYS A 67 -9.37 14.07 -0.62
C LYS A 67 -8.50 14.91 -1.55
N TYR A 68 -7.88 14.27 -2.55
CA TYR A 68 -6.93 14.89 -3.45
C TYR A 68 -7.39 14.81 -4.91
N ARG A 69 -7.05 15.85 -5.68
CA ARG A 69 -7.35 15.92 -7.11
C ARG A 69 -6.37 15.11 -7.95
N ASN A 70 -5.10 15.13 -7.57
CA ASN A 70 -4.02 14.49 -8.31
C ASN A 70 -3.36 13.39 -7.46
N ASN A 71 -3.00 12.30 -8.13
CA ASN A 71 -2.20 11.22 -7.57
C ASN A 71 -1.03 10.95 -8.54
N TYR A 72 0.19 10.93 -8.02
CA TYR A 72 1.41 10.72 -8.80
C TYR A 72 2.00 9.35 -8.48
N PHE A 73 2.12 8.50 -9.47
CA PHE A 73 2.69 7.17 -9.33
C PHE A 73 3.30 6.70 -10.65
N TYR A 74 4.22 5.75 -10.59
CA TYR A 74 4.78 5.06 -11.75
C TYR A 74 4.28 3.63 -11.89
N ASP A 75 3.91 3.00 -10.80
CA ASP A 75 3.37 1.65 -10.67
C ASP A 75 1.85 1.74 -10.65
N GLY A 76 1.19 1.22 -11.66
CA GLY A 76 -0.26 1.33 -11.85
C GLY A 76 -1.11 0.53 -10.84
N SER A 77 -0.49 -0.26 -9.98
CA SER A 77 -1.13 -1.05 -8.92
C SER A 77 -0.16 -1.27 -7.78
N SER A 78 -0.51 -2.09 -6.81
CA SER A 78 0.38 -2.46 -5.69
C SER A 78 1.75 -2.97 -6.17
N ALA A 79 2.76 -2.81 -5.34
CA ALA A 79 4.12 -3.26 -5.58
C ALA A 79 4.16 -4.73 -6.04
N LEU A 80 4.62 -4.96 -7.26
CA LEU A 80 4.64 -6.28 -7.90
C LEU A 80 5.88 -7.09 -7.54
N SER A 81 6.93 -6.44 -7.02
CA SER A 81 8.17 -7.12 -6.62
C SER A 81 8.83 -6.43 -5.44
N LYS A 82 9.55 -7.23 -4.63
CA LYS A 82 10.36 -6.72 -3.53
C LYS A 82 11.67 -6.19 -4.06
N LEU A 83 12.00 -4.96 -3.68
CA LEU A 83 13.36 -4.44 -3.81
C LEU A 83 14.00 -4.45 -2.43
N LYS A 84 15.07 -5.24 -2.28
CA LYS A 84 15.86 -5.27 -1.07
C LYS A 84 17.14 -4.51 -1.30
N LEU A 85 17.24 -3.34 -0.69
CA LEU A 85 18.42 -2.50 -0.79
C LEU A 85 19.40 -2.86 0.33
N TYR A 86 20.56 -3.38 -0.05
CA TYR A 86 21.68 -3.58 0.86
C TYR A 86 22.77 -2.62 0.47
N PRO A 87 23.07 -1.62 1.31
CA PRO A 87 24.27 -0.82 1.09
C PRO A 87 25.49 -1.71 1.20
N SER A 88 26.32 -1.72 0.18
CA SER A 88 27.58 -2.45 0.18
C SER A 88 28.50 -1.86 1.25
N GLY A 89 28.72 -2.60 2.33
CA GLY A 89 29.76 -2.30 3.32
C GLY A 89 29.42 -1.29 4.40
N SER A 90 28.16 -0.98 4.70
CA SER A 90 27.79 0.00 5.72
C SER A 90 26.57 -0.37 6.57
N SER A 91 26.30 0.42 7.56
CA SER A 91 25.34 0.32 8.66
C SER A 91 23.84 0.28 8.28
N GLY A 92 23.48 -0.16 7.09
CA GLY A 92 22.11 -0.57 6.82
C GLY A 92 21.10 0.52 6.45
N ILE A 93 21.47 1.78 6.31
CA ILE A 93 20.57 2.85 5.88
C ILE A 93 20.63 2.97 4.35
N SER A 94 19.46 2.88 3.72
CA SER A 94 19.30 3.05 2.28
C SER A 94 18.19 4.02 1.99
N SER A 95 18.31 4.78 0.92
CA SER A 95 17.26 5.69 0.47
C SER A 95 16.81 5.32 -0.92
N ILE A 96 15.52 5.47 -1.17
CA ILE A 96 14.91 5.38 -2.49
C ILE A 96 14.18 6.67 -2.81
N ALA A 97 14.02 6.98 -4.09
CA ALA A 97 13.33 8.19 -4.50
C ALA A 97 12.55 8.01 -5.79
N ASN A 98 11.42 8.72 -5.86
CA ASN A 98 10.69 8.96 -7.09
C ASN A 98 10.72 10.45 -7.43
N VAL A 99 10.90 10.75 -8.72
CA VAL A 99 10.90 12.12 -9.24
C VAL A 99 9.66 12.31 -10.11
N PHE A 100 8.89 13.34 -9.81
CA PHE A 100 7.66 13.68 -10.50
C PHE A 100 7.70 15.11 -11.06
N GLN A 101 6.78 15.38 -11.96
CA GLN A 101 6.51 16.74 -12.43
C GLN A 101 5.10 17.14 -12.00
N ALA A 102 4.99 18.26 -11.30
CA ALA A 102 3.72 18.78 -10.83
C ALA A 102 2.79 19.15 -12.02
N LYS A 103 1.52 18.76 -11.95
CA LYS A 103 0.49 18.95 -12.96
C LYS A 103 -0.72 19.67 -12.36
N ALA A 104 -0.50 20.90 -11.92
CA ALA A 104 -1.51 21.69 -11.20
C ALA A 104 -2.75 22.06 -12.02
N GLY A 105 -2.86 21.58 -13.26
CA GLY A 105 -3.99 21.88 -14.14
C GLY A 105 -4.07 23.36 -14.46
N ASN A 106 -5.27 23.94 -14.35
CA ASN A 106 -5.52 25.35 -14.62
C ASN A 106 -5.19 26.28 -13.44
N GLY A 107 -4.60 25.74 -12.37
CA GLY A 107 -4.29 26.48 -11.15
C GLY A 107 -2.85 26.98 -11.09
N ASN A 108 -2.60 27.86 -10.14
CA ASN A 108 -1.28 28.43 -9.88
C ASN A 108 -0.32 27.48 -9.15
N GLY A 109 -0.78 26.29 -8.77
CA GLY A 109 -0.03 25.29 -8.05
C GLY A 109 -0.94 24.22 -7.44
N GLU A 110 -0.32 23.28 -6.79
CA GLU A 110 -0.97 22.22 -6.01
C GLU A 110 -0.22 22.01 -4.69
N ALA A 111 -0.88 21.44 -3.70
CA ALA A 111 -0.27 21.08 -2.43
C ALA A 111 -0.15 19.56 -2.33
N LEU A 112 1.06 19.07 -2.07
CA LEU A 112 1.32 17.68 -1.71
C LEU A 112 1.14 17.54 -0.20
N GLY A 113 0.24 16.68 0.24
CA GLY A 113 -0.07 16.49 1.65
C GLY A 113 0.02 15.04 2.13
N GLU A 114 0.13 14.07 1.21
CA GLU A 114 0.24 12.66 1.56
C GLU A 114 1.22 11.92 0.65
N VAL A 115 1.89 10.93 1.22
CA VAL A 115 2.76 9.99 0.51
C VAL A 115 2.29 8.56 0.79
N VAL A 116 2.07 7.80 -0.28
CA VAL A 116 1.74 6.38 -0.19
C VAL A 116 3.00 5.56 -0.39
N LEU A 117 3.22 4.60 0.46
CA LEU A 117 4.35 3.68 0.40
C LEU A 117 3.92 2.24 0.68
N ALA A 118 4.70 1.29 0.20
CA ALA A 118 4.51 -0.13 0.47
C ALA A 118 5.76 -0.71 1.15
N THR A 119 5.56 -1.41 2.26
CA THR A 119 6.60 -2.13 2.99
C THR A 119 6.31 -3.62 3.02
N TYR A 120 7.35 -4.44 3.11
CA TYR A 120 7.23 -5.91 3.10
C TYR A 120 7.61 -6.57 4.43
N THR A 121 7.97 -5.77 5.42
CA THR A 121 8.35 -6.27 6.75
C THR A 121 7.59 -5.48 7.80
N ASP A 122 7.17 -6.17 8.85
CA ASP A 122 6.61 -5.54 10.04
C ASP A 122 7.72 -4.82 10.82
N GLY A 123 7.35 -3.70 11.41
CA GLY A 123 8.23 -2.91 12.27
C GLY A 123 9.39 -2.24 11.53
N GLY A 124 9.28 -0.95 11.29
CA GLY A 124 10.35 -0.17 10.67
C GLY A 124 10.18 1.32 10.91
N SER A 125 11.29 2.01 11.14
CA SER A 125 11.32 3.46 11.20
C SER A 125 11.79 4.01 9.87
N TYR A 126 11.05 4.96 9.36
CA TYR A 126 11.28 5.58 8.05
C TYR A 126 11.26 7.09 8.17
N SER A 127 11.86 7.74 7.20
CA SER A 127 11.75 9.19 7.05
C SER A 127 11.45 9.58 5.61
N ILE A 128 10.64 10.62 5.44
CA ILE A 128 10.28 11.20 4.15
C ILE A 128 10.85 12.61 4.07
N GLN A 129 11.62 12.89 3.00
CA GLN A 129 12.00 14.22 2.61
C GLN A 129 11.49 14.52 1.19
N ILE A 130 10.93 15.69 1.02
CA ILE A 130 10.50 16.18 -0.29
C ILE A 130 11.48 17.26 -0.74
N TYR A 131 11.97 17.13 -1.98
CA TYR A 131 12.76 18.18 -2.62
C TYR A 131 11.95 18.81 -3.74
N THR A 132 11.87 20.13 -3.74
CA THR A 132 11.16 20.92 -4.75
C THR A 132 12.13 21.61 -5.69
N ASN A 133 11.66 21.99 -6.88
CA ASN A 133 12.43 22.73 -7.87
C ASN A 133 13.75 22.02 -8.22
N LEU A 134 13.67 20.72 -8.53
CA LEU A 134 14.84 19.96 -8.93
C LEU A 134 15.50 20.58 -10.16
N LYS A 135 16.82 20.67 -10.13
CA LYS A 135 17.65 21.15 -11.23
C LYS A 135 18.02 20.06 -12.22
N ASP A 136 18.05 18.82 -11.73
CA ASP A 136 18.42 17.63 -12.49
C ASP A 136 17.42 16.50 -12.14
N LYS A 137 16.71 16.00 -13.16
CA LYS A 137 15.75 14.90 -13.02
C LYS A 137 16.41 13.59 -12.58
N SER A 138 17.67 13.39 -12.92
CA SER A 138 18.44 12.19 -12.54
C SER A 138 18.97 12.25 -11.11
N ASN A 139 18.96 13.42 -10.49
CA ASN A 139 19.40 13.63 -9.12
C ASN A 139 18.22 14.08 -8.22
N PRO A 140 17.61 13.15 -7.46
CA PRO A 140 16.41 13.45 -6.65
C PRO A 140 16.65 14.43 -5.50
N VAL A 141 17.89 14.76 -5.17
CA VAL A 141 18.25 15.72 -4.12
C VAL A 141 18.82 17.03 -4.69
N SER A 142 18.69 17.28 -6.00
CA SER A 142 19.19 18.48 -6.66
C SER A 142 18.37 19.75 -6.42
N GLY A 143 17.24 19.63 -5.72
CA GLY A 143 16.35 20.74 -5.42
C GLY A 143 16.50 21.29 -4.01
N THR A 144 15.48 22.04 -3.58
CA THR A 144 15.39 22.59 -2.23
C THR A 144 14.61 21.63 -1.34
N PRO A 145 15.15 21.22 -0.17
CA PRO A 145 14.40 20.40 0.76
C PRO A 145 13.20 21.20 1.30
N ALA A 146 12.02 20.57 1.30
CA ALA A 146 10.80 21.20 1.79
C ALA A 146 10.75 21.32 3.31
N TYR A 147 11.44 20.40 4.01
CA TYR A 147 11.46 20.38 5.48
C TYR A 147 12.89 20.55 5.97
N ALA A 148 13.05 21.26 7.09
CA ALA A 148 14.33 21.39 7.78
C ALA A 148 14.82 20.05 8.32
N ASN A 149 13.87 19.21 8.79
CA ASN A 149 14.11 17.82 9.18
C ASN A 149 13.13 16.94 8.43
N PRO A 150 13.53 15.76 7.92
CA PRO A 150 12.61 14.81 7.30
C PRO A 150 11.45 14.43 8.24
N VAL A 151 10.29 14.14 7.67
CA VAL A 151 9.14 13.61 8.41
C VAL A 151 9.41 12.16 8.78
N THR A 152 9.45 11.84 10.05
CA THR A 152 9.69 10.47 10.53
C THR A 152 8.40 9.78 10.93
N PHE A 153 8.30 8.49 10.65
CA PHE A 153 7.17 7.67 11.06
C PHE A 153 7.62 6.22 11.32
N TYR A 154 6.78 5.51 12.05
CA TYR A 154 6.97 4.08 12.33
C TYR A 154 5.88 3.27 11.64
N GLN A 155 6.27 2.27 10.87
CA GLN A 155 5.37 1.33 10.21
C GLN A 155 5.30 0.05 11.03
N GLU A 156 4.18 -0.19 11.69
CA GLU A 156 4.00 -1.36 12.56
C GLU A 156 3.82 -2.65 11.75
N HIS A 157 3.00 -2.60 10.70
CA HIS A 157 2.68 -3.75 9.87
C HIS A 157 3.13 -3.56 8.42
N ALA A 158 3.55 -4.64 7.78
CA ALA A 158 3.81 -4.67 6.35
C ALA A 158 2.53 -4.35 5.56
N GLY A 159 2.68 -3.70 4.44
CA GLY A 159 1.56 -3.35 3.56
C GLY A 159 1.69 -1.96 2.95
N ILE A 160 0.56 -1.50 2.41
CA ILE A 160 0.43 -0.16 1.84
C ILE A 160 -0.05 0.78 2.93
N SER A 161 0.66 1.87 3.11
CA SER A 161 0.33 2.91 4.09
C SER A 161 0.33 4.28 3.45
N THR A 162 -0.55 5.13 3.94
CA THR A 162 -0.58 6.55 3.60
C THR A 162 -0.02 7.34 4.77
N VAL A 163 0.99 8.15 4.51
CA VAL A 163 1.63 9.01 5.50
C VAL A 163 1.28 10.46 5.19
N GLU A 164 0.61 11.10 6.13
CA GLU A 164 0.39 12.55 6.06
C GLU A 164 1.71 13.30 6.27
N VAL A 165 1.97 14.26 5.41
CA VAL A 165 3.14 15.13 5.52
C VAL A 165 2.70 16.60 5.55
N PRO A 166 3.47 17.51 6.17
CA PRO A 166 3.18 18.93 6.08
C PRO A 166 3.07 19.36 4.61
N GLU A 167 2.07 20.16 4.29
CA GLU A 167 1.79 20.56 2.91
C GLU A 167 2.98 21.23 2.23
N VAL A 168 3.28 20.76 1.03
CA VAL A 168 4.34 21.32 0.18
C VAL A 168 3.70 21.91 -1.08
N ASN A 169 3.83 23.21 -1.25
CA ASN A 169 3.33 23.88 -2.45
C ASN A 169 4.23 23.55 -3.66
N LEU A 170 3.61 23.04 -4.71
CA LEU A 170 4.25 22.67 -5.96
C LEU A 170 3.73 23.55 -7.09
N MET A 171 4.62 24.24 -7.77
CA MET A 171 4.28 25.03 -8.95
C MET A 171 4.07 24.14 -10.17
N ASN A 172 3.10 24.45 -11.01
CA ASN A 172 2.82 23.68 -12.22
C ASN A 172 4.07 23.54 -13.10
N GLY A 173 4.35 22.34 -13.56
CA GLY A 173 5.49 22.02 -14.43
C GLY A 173 6.83 21.85 -13.70
N THR A 174 6.93 22.18 -12.41
CA THR A 174 8.18 22.00 -11.67
C THR A 174 8.44 20.54 -11.32
N LEU A 175 9.70 20.15 -11.28
CA LEU A 175 10.12 18.82 -10.84
C LEU A 175 10.25 18.81 -9.31
N TYR A 176 9.77 17.73 -8.71
CA TYR A 176 9.93 17.44 -7.29
C TYR A 176 10.25 15.96 -7.08
N SER A 177 10.80 15.63 -5.94
CA SER A 177 11.05 14.25 -5.53
C SER A 177 10.51 13.95 -4.15
N VAL A 178 10.18 12.70 -3.96
CA VAL A 178 9.88 12.11 -2.65
C VAL A 178 11.00 11.12 -2.37
N VAL A 179 11.75 11.36 -1.30
CA VAL A 179 12.87 10.53 -0.86
C VAL A 179 12.47 9.83 0.43
N LEU A 180 12.50 8.51 0.42
CA LEU A 180 12.24 7.64 1.56
C LEU A 180 13.57 7.03 2.03
N THR A 181 13.82 7.10 3.33
CA THR A 181 15.02 6.53 4.00
C THR A 181 14.63 5.64 5.13
#